data_1942c560b9c0b7fb9aeee615d4b4e929
#
_entry.id   1942c560b9c0b7fb9aeee615d4b4e929
#
_cell.length_a   1.000
_cell.length_b   1.000
_cell.length_c   1.000
_cell.angle_alpha   90.00
_cell.angle_beta   90.00
_cell.angle_gamma   90.00
#
_symmetry.space_group_name_H-M   'P 1'
#
loop_
_entity.id
_entity.type
_entity.pdbx_description
1 polymer ?
#
loop_
_entity_poly.entity_id
_entity_poly.type
_entity_poly.pdbx_seq_one_letter_code
_entity_poly.pdbx_strand_id
1 'polypeptide(L)'
;MKKIALFSVLSFGLAACLWHTSTEQKTVLLNVSYDVIRDFYKEYNIAFQREFPSDVMISQSHGGASKQVLGVLNGLPADVVTLTQSNDIDALVKKGLVKADWQQVLPNGAVPFGSVMVLLVKKGNPKHIQDWSDLIRDDVKVVFANPKTSANGRFAYLSALVYAEQHSDKPQDFMLRLLRNVPVLEAGARSASISFTQRNIGDVLIAPENEAALAAKTLGENSFEVVYPSITAYTPIYVAEVNKNTQADGLHQLSHDYLSYLWSPQAQELAAKNYFRPTDKKIIAKTTALFPEVNQFDVNQRFGSWEAINTKHFVDNGLFDRLYISAQRADKVNK
;
A
#
# COMPACT_ATOMS: atom_id res chain seq x y z
N MET A 1 94.56 18.32 -16.34
CA MET A 1 94.12 18.23 -14.94
C MET A 1 92.60 18.38 -14.95
N LYS A 2 91.89 17.26 -14.94
CA LYS A 2 90.43 17.26 -14.98
C LYS A 2 89.92 16.79 -13.61
N LYS A 3 89.16 17.63 -12.93
CA LYS A 3 88.44 17.31 -11.66
C LYS A 3 87.18 16.57 -11.95
N ILE A 4 87.02 15.38 -11.43
CA ILE A 4 85.85 14.58 -11.47
C ILE A 4 85.02 14.91 -10.19
N ALA A 5 83.85 15.44 -10.36
CA ALA A 5 82.91 15.67 -9.26
C ALA A 5 81.98 14.44 -9.10
N LEU A 6 81.95 13.89 -7.90
CA LEU A 6 81.13 12.74 -7.51
C LEU A 6 79.74 13.26 -7.09
N PHE A 7 78.72 12.91 -7.84
CA PHE A 7 77.33 13.18 -7.43
C PHE A 7 76.76 11.96 -6.67
N SER A 8 76.50 12.13 -5.39
CA SER A 8 75.76 11.15 -4.59
C SER A 8 74.27 11.40 -4.73
N VAL A 9 73.58 10.42 -5.30
CA VAL A 9 72.10 10.43 -5.40
C VAL A 9 71.51 9.85 -4.10
N LEU A 10 70.91 10.70 -3.30
CA LEU A 10 70.04 10.28 -2.16
C LEU A 10 68.66 9.83 -2.69
N SER A 11 68.41 8.53 -2.62
CA SER A 11 67.14 7.96 -2.92
C SER A 11 66.17 8.15 -1.72
N PHE A 12 65.26 9.10 -1.81
CA PHE A 12 64.14 9.22 -0.86
C PHE A 12 63.07 8.21 -1.27
N GLY A 13 62.95 7.11 -0.51
CA GLY A 13 61.85 6.17 -0.61
C GLY A 13 60.56 6.78 -0.03
N LEU A 14 59.64 7.21 -0.88
CA LEU A 14 58.29 7.55 -0.48
C LEU A 14 57.54 6.24 -0.21
N ALA A 15 57.39 5.87 1.06
CA ALA A 15 56.45 4.86 1.49
C ALA A 15 55.01 5.47 1.41
N ALA A 16 54.35 5.27 0.29
CA ALA A 16 52.92 5.57 0.16
C ALA A 16 52.13 4.57 0.98
N CYS A 17 51.75 4.94 2.22
CA CYS A 17 50.72 4.24 2.97
C CYS A 17 49.40 4.40 2.21
N LEU A 18 49.04 3.42 1.39
CA LEU A 18 47.70 3.27 0.86
C LEU A 18 46.78 2.95 2.04
N TRP A 19 46.16 3.98 2.61
CA TRP A 19 45.02 3.81 3.47
C TRP A 19 43.86 3.32 2.57
N HIS A 20 43.68 2.00 2.52
CA HIS A 20 42.45 1.42 2.06
C HIS A 20 41.41 1.76 3.13
N THR A 21 40.72 2.88 2.97
CA THR A 21 39.41 3.05 3.58
C THR A 21 38.47 2.12 2.83
N SER A 22 38.35 0.87 3.29
CA SER A 22 37.21 0.06 2.95
C SER A 22 36.02 0.79 3.52
N THR A 23 35.25 1.51 2.69
CA THR A 23 33.89 1.88 3.01
C THR A 23 33.17 0.56 3.14
N GLU A 24 32.96 0.09 4.38
CA GLU A 24 32.05 -1.01 4.67
C GLU A 24 30.71 -0.63 4.06
N GLN A 25 30.39 -1.25 2.95
CA GLN A 25 29.11 -1.08 2.29
C GLN A 25 28.09 -1.70 3.25
N LYS A 26 27.38 -0.86 4.01
CA LYS A 26 26.36 -1.34 4.95
C LYS A 26 25.37 -2.20 4.19
N THR A 27 25.19 -3.42 4.65
CA THR A 27 24.15 -4.31 4.13
C THR A 27 22.79 -3.68 4.37
N VAL A 28 21.93 -3.70 3.37
CA VAL A 28 20.60 -3.05 3.40
C VAL A 28 19.54 -4.10 3.19
N LEU A 29 18.57 -4.19 4.09
CA LEU A 29 17.31 -4.89 3.85
C LEU A 29 16.31 -3.90 3.25
N LEU A 30 15.89 -4.12 2.01
CA LEU A 30 14.93 -3.27 1.31
C LEU A 30 13.52 -3.83 1.36
N ASN A 31 12.63 -3.14 2.07
CA ASN A 31 11.17 -3.41 2.05
C ASN A 31 10.50 -2.55 0.98
N VAL A 32 9.91 -3.19 -0.02
CA VAL A 32 9.13 -2.56 -1.08
C VAL A 32 7.65 -2.72 -0.78
N SER A 33 6.93 -1.60 -0.58
CA SER A 33 5.56 -1.63 -0.11
C SER A 33 4.64 -0.61 -0.79
N TYR A 34 3.33 -0.85 -0.71
CA TYR A 34 2.34 0.14 -1.15
C TYR A 34 2.34 1.39 -0.26
N ASP A 35 1.74 2.49 -0.76
CA ASP A 35 1.98 3.85 -0.27
C ASP A 35 1.48 4.16 1.15
N VAL A 36 0.30 3.69 1.53
CA VAL A 36 -0.35 4.10 2.80
C VAL A 36 0.18 3.37 4.04
N ILE A 37 1.04 2.34 3.89
CA ILE A 37 1.63 1.62 5.03
C ILE A 37 2.92 2.29 5.56
N ARG A 38 3.35 3.38 4.95
CA ARG A 38 4.61 4.07 5.28
C ARG A 38 4.76 4.41 6.75
N ASP A 39 3.72 4.99 7.34
CA ASP A 39 3.79 5.50 8.73
C ASP A 39 3.89 4.34 9.72
N PHE A 40 3.21 3.21 9.46
CA PHE A 40 3.37 1.98 10.22
C PHE A 40 4.82 1.47 10.18
N TYR A 41 5.40 1.31 9.00
CA TYR A 41 6.76 0.78 8.89
C TYR A 41 7.83 1.69 9.48
N LYS A 42 7.61 2.99 9.54
CA LYS A 42 8.50 3.92 10.22
C LYS A 42 8.64 3.58 11.72
N GLU A 43 7.53 3.26 12.39
CA GLU A 43 7.54 2.86 13.80
C GLU A 43 7.97 1.40 13.96
N TYR A 44 7.50 0.53 13.07
CA TYR A 44 7.81 -0.90 13.06
C TYR A 44 9.30 -1.18 12.95
N ASN A 45 10.02 -0.52 12.04
CA ASN A 45 11.45 -0.72 11.86
C ASN A 45 12.24 -0.38 13.13
N ILE A 46 11.84 0.67 13.86
CA ILE A 46 12.46 1.03 15.13
C ILE A 46 12.22 -0.07 16.18
N ALA A 47 11.01 -0.60 16.25
CA ALA A 47 10.66 -1.68 17.18
C ALA A 47 11.40 -2.97 16.83
N PHE A 48 11.43 -3.35 15.54
CA PHE A 48 12.15 -4.51 15.06
C PHE A 48 13.65 -4.44 15.35
N GLN A 49 14.33 -3.32 15.04
CA GLN A 49 15.75 -3.15 15.30
C GLN A 49 16.14 -3.19 16.76
N ARG A 50 15.22 -2.86 17.68
CA ARG A 50 15.43 -3.01 19.13
C ARG A 50 15.36 -4.47 19.58
N GLU A 51 14.47 -5.26 18.98
CA GLU A 51 14.31 -6.68 19.28
C GLU A 51 15.37 -7.54 18.59
N PHE A 52 15.75 -7.17 17.35
CA PHE A 52 16.74 -7.85 16.53
C PHE A 52 17.88 -6.89 16.16
N PRO A 53 18.79 -6.57 17.10
CA PRO A 53 19.91 -5.70 16.83
C PRO A 53 20.80 -6.27 15.71
N SER A 54 21.04 -5.48 14.68
CA SER A 54 21.91 -5.86 13.56
C SER A 54 22.57 -4.62 12.95
N ASP A 55 23.68 -4.81 12.26
CA ASP A 55 24.36 -3.75 11.48
C ASP A 55 23.69 -3.50 10.13
N VAL A 56 22.63 -4.25 9.81
CA VAL A 56 21.86 -4.10 8.57
C VAL A 56 20.95 -2.89 8.65
N MET A 57 21.02 -2.02 7.68
CA MET A 57 20.13 -0.88 7.55
C MET A 57 18.79 -1.34 6.91
N ILE A 58 17.66 -0.99 7.52
CA ILE A 58 16.36 -1.23 6.91
C ILE A 58 15.97 -0.02 6.07
N SER A 59 15.81 -0.23 4.77
CA SER A 59 15.38 0.78 3.82
C SER A 59 13.95 0.50 3.33
N GLN A 60 13.27 1.57 2.90
CA GLN A 60 11.87 1.50 2.49
C GLN A 60 11.67 2.13 1.11
N SER A 61 10.93 1.43 0.24
CA SER A 61 10.39 2.00 -0.99
C SER A 61 8.87 1.96 -0.94
N HIS A 62 8.22 3.12 -1.03
CA HIS A 62 6.76 3.24 -0.97
C HIS A 62 6.20 3.86 -2.25
N GLY A 63 5.10 3.32 -2.76
CA GLY A 63 4.43 3.84 -3.96
C GLY A 63 3.15 3.08 -4.28
N GLY A 64 2.46 3.45 -5.36
CA GLY A 64 1.33 2.68 -5.84
C GLY A 64 1.73 1.22 -6.11
N ALA A 65 0.88 0.26 -5.69
CA ALA A 65 1.22 -1.17 -5.73
C ALA A 65 1.72 -1.64 -7.10
N SER A 66 1.03 -1.28 -8.19
CA SER A 66 1.45 -1.67 -9.54
C SER A 66 2.85 -1.15 -9.91
N LYS A 67 3.21 0.07 -9.47
CA LYS A 67 4.55 0.64 -9.69
C LYS A 67 5.61 -0.12 -8.91
N GLN A 68 5.32 -0.50 -7.67
CA GLN A 68 6.25 -1.25 -6.82
C GLN A 68 6.50 -2.65 -7.38
N VAL A 69 5.44 -3.36 -7.79
CA VAL A 69 5.58 -4.68 -8.44
C VAL A 69 6.42 -4.59 -9.71
N LEU A 70 6.12 -3.62 -10.59
CA LEU A 70 6.91 -3.40 -11.80
C LEU A 70 8.38 -3.07 -11.50
N GLY A 71 8.64 -2.29 -10.45
CA GLY A 71 10.01 -2.00 -10.00
C GLY A 71 10.77 -3.27 -9.65
N VAL A 72 10.18 -4.15 -8.84
CA VAL A 72 10.79 -5.43 -8.45
C VAL A 72 10.97 -6.38 -9.65
N LEU A 73 9.96 -6.47 -10.52
CA LEU A 73 10.04 -7.27 -11.77
C LEU A 73 11.16 -6.78 -12.69
N ASN A 74 11.49 -5.49 -12.67
CA ASN A 74 12.53 -4.85 -13.48
C ASN A 74 13.88 -4.71 -12.75
N GLY A 75 14.06 -5.38 -11.60
CA GLY A 75 15.35 -5.49 -10.94
C GLY A 75 15.58 -4.56 -9.74
N LEU A 76 14.54 -3.89 -9.20
CA LEU A 76 14.67 -3.25 -7.89
C LEU A 76 14.98 -4.35 -6.85
N PRO A 77 16.14 -4.27 -6.12
CA PRO A 77 16.63 -5.34 -5.27
C PRO A 77 15.86 -5.38 -3.92
N ALA A 78 14.56 -5.66 -4.00
CA ALA A 78 13.73 -5.84 -2.83
C ALA A 78 14.07 -7.14 -2.11
N ASP A 79 14.17 -7.12 -0.80
CA ASP A 79 14.31 -8.31 0.05
C ASP A 79 12.95 -8.81 0.54
N VAL A 80 12.05 -7.87 0.84
CA VAL A 80 10.69 -8.18 1.23
C VAL A 80 9.70 -7.25 0.52
N VAL A 81 8.50 -7.75 0.29
CA VAL A 81 7.40 -6.97 -0.30
C VAL A 81 6.18 -6.95 0.63
N THR A 82 5.46 -5.83 0.62
CA THR A 82 4.19 -5.65 1.35
C THR A 82 3.15 -5.07 0.41
N LEU A 83 2.15 -5.86 0.04
CA LEU A 83 1.16 -5.55 -0.99
C LEU A 83 -0.25 -5.95 -0.52
N THR A 84 -1.29 -5.45 -1.18
CA THR A 84 -2.69 -5.71 -0.79
C THR A 84 -3.42 -6.69 -1.70
N GLN A 85 -2.76 -7.20 -2.72
CA GLN A 85 -3.33 -8.17 -3.66
C GLN A 85 -2.37 -9.36 -3.84
N SER A 86 -2.88 -10.58 -3.68
CA SER A 86 -2.06 -11.80 -3.84
C SER A 86 -1.49 -11.96 -5.23
N ASN A 87 -2.26 -11.59 -6.27
CA ASN A 87 -1.80 -11.69 -7.65
C ASN A 87 -0.59 -10.79 -7.98
N ASP A 88 -0.38 -9.73 -7.21
CA ASP A 88 0.81 -8.88 -7.33
C ASP A 88 2.07 -9.64 -6.88
N ILE A 89 1.95 -10.44 -5.80
CA ILE A 89 3.02 -11.35 -5.35
C ILE A 89 3.14 -12.55 -6.30
N ASP A 90 2.03 -13.09 -6.79
CA ASP A 90 2.04 -14.20 -7.76
C ASP A 90 2.75 -13.82 -9.08
N ALA A 91 2.73 -12.55 -9.47
CA ALA A 91 3.53 -12.06 -10.60
C ALA A 91 5.05 -12.18 -10.32
N LEU A 92 5.48 -11.95 -9.09
CA LEU A 92 6.86 -12.16 -8.65
C LEU A 92 7.21 -13.66 -8.60
N VAL A 93 6.26 -14.51 -8.19
CA VAL A 93 6.41 -15.99 -8.24
C VAL A 93 6.62 -16.46 -9.68
N LYS A 94 5.79 -16.02 -10.60
CA LYS A 94 5.92 -16.36 -12.05
C LYS A 94 7.28 -15.95 -12.63
N LYS A 95 7.92 -14.93 -12.06
CA LYS A 95 9.28 -14.47 -12.43
C LYS A 95 10.39 -15.22 -11.70
N GLY A 96 10.05 -16.11 -10.77
CA GLY A 96 11.01 -16.85 -9.95
C GLY A 96 11.73 -15.99 -8.90
N LEU A 97 11.14 -14.87 -8.49
CA LEU A 97 11.67 -13.97 -7.46
C LEU A 97 11.20 -14.38 -6.06
N VAL A 98 9.95 -14.84 -5.94
CA VAL A 98 9.30 -15.29 -4.72
C VAL A 98 8.95 -16.79 -4.87
N LYS A 99 9.03 -17.56 -3.79
CA LYS A 99 8.65 -18.98 -3.77
C LYS A 99 7.15 -19.16 -3.95
N ALA A 100 6.73 -20.26 -4.60
CA ALA A 100 5.33 -20.54 -4.88
C ALA A 100 4.48 -20.78 -3.62
N ASP A 101 5.09 -21.25 -2.55
CA ASP A 101 4.47 -21.54 -1.27
C ASP A 101 4.45 -20.35 -0.29
N TRP A 102 4.69 -19.13 -0.77
CA TRP A 102 4.84 -17.91 0.04
C TRP A 102 3.71 -17.69 1.06
N GLN A 103 2.47 -18.06 0.71
CA GLN A 103 1.33 -17.94 1.63
C GLN A 103 1.35 -18.98 2.79
N GLN A 104 2.16 -20.04 2.68
CA GLN A 104 2.24 -21.11 3.68
C GLN A 104 3.39 -20.90 4.67
N VAL A 105 4.32 -20.00 4.35
CA VAL A 105 5.53 -19.75 5.16
C VAL A 105 5.23 -18.94 6.43
N LEU A 106 4.21 -18.07 6.37
CA LEU A 106 3.84 -17.17 7.46
C LEU A 106 2.37 -17.39 7.88
N PRO A 107 1.98 -17.04 9.11
CA PRO A 107 0.60 -17.25 9.59
C PRO A 107 -0.46 -16.54 8.73
N ASN A 108 -1.69 -17.04 8.79
CA ASN A 108 -2.88 -16.47 8.15
C ASN A 108 -2.72 -16.22 6.64
N GLY A 109 -2.01 -17.10 5.92
CA GLY A 109 -1.76 -16.91 4.49
C GLY A 109 -0.87 -15.69 4.19
N ALA A 110 0.12 -15.44 5.07
CA ALA A 110 1.02 -14.29 5.03
C ALA A 110 0.30 -12.93 5.16
N VAL A 111 -0.80 -12.88 5.93
CA VAL A 111 -1.59 -11.67 6.23
C VAL A 111 -1.48 -11.34 7.73
N PRO A 112 -0.60 -10.42 8.15
CA PRO A 112 -0.46 -10.02 9.55
C PRO A 112 -1.61 -9.14 10.06
N PHE A 113 -2.19 -8.31 9.20
CA PHE A 113 -3.31 -7.41 9.49
C PHE A 113 -3.99 -6.98 8.19
N GLY A 114 -5.09 -6.27 8.29
CA GLY A 114 -5.85 -5.79 7.15
C GLY A 114 -6.48 -4.42 7.38
N SER A 115 -7.32 -4.01 6.45
CA SER A 115 -8.12 -2.79 6.51
C SER A 115 -9.46 -3.04 5.81
N VAL A 116 -10.32 -2.01 5.76
CA VAL A 116 -11.56 -1.99 4.98
C VAL A 116 -11.66 -0.67 4.24
N MET A 117 -12.53 -0.58 3.22
CA MET A 117 -12.79 0.72 2.57
C MET A 117 -13.84 1.48 3.36
N VAL A 118 -13.59 2.77 3.58
CA VAL A 118 -14.47 3.69 4.30
C VAL A 118 -14.67 4.99 3.52
N LEU A 119 -15.60 5.82 3.98
CA LEU A 119 -15.89 7.13 3.42
C LEU A 119 -15.38 8.19 4.41
N LEU A 120 -14.42 9.01 4.00
CA LEU A 120 -13.96 10.16 4.78
C LEU A 120 -14.71 11.40 4.31
N VAL A 121 -15.36 12.09 5.23
CA VAL A 121 -16.13 13.31 4.96
C VAL A 121 -15.61 14.47 5.79
N LYS A 122 -15.96 15.71 5.42
CA LYS A 122 -15.68 16.90 6.22
C LYS A 122 -16.45 16.84 7.53
N LYS A 123 -15.91 17.47 8.58
CA LYS A 123 -16.53 17.52 9.91
C LYS A 123 -17.98 18.04 9.84
N GLY A 124 -18.86 17.40 10.59
CA GLY A 124 -20.28 17.67 10.59
C GLY A 124 -21.02 17.12 9.37
N ASN A 125 -20.32 16.39 8.50
CA ASN A 125 -20.88 15.71 7.33
C ASN A 125 -21.91 16.56 6.56
N PRO A 126 -21.52 17.71 5.99
CA PRO A 126 -22.43 18.70 5.43
C PRO A 126 -23.25 18.19 4.24
N LYS A 127 -22.83 17.09 3.63
CA LYS A 127 -23.55 16.41 2.55
C LYS A 127 -24.40 15.24 3.02
N HIS A 128 -24.44 14.97 4.34
CA HIS A 128 -25.18 13.84 4.93
C HIS A 128 -24.89 12.50 4.25
N ILE A 129 -23.59 12.23 4.01
CA ILE A 129 -23.13 10.98 3.42
C ILE A 129 -23.22 9.87 4.48
N GLN A 130 -23.99 8.84 4.20
CA GLN A 130 -24.20 7.69 5.09
C GLN A 130 -23.77 6.37 4.44
N ASP A 131 -23.94 6.26 3.11
CA ASP A 131 -23.68 5.03 2.38
C ASP A 131 -23.31 5.30 0.90
N TRP A 132 -23.05 4.25 0.17
CA TRP A 132 -22.74 4.26 -1.26
C TRP A 132 -23.81 4.96 -2.11
N SER A 133 -25.09 4.84 -1.74
CA SER A 133 -26.20 5.53 -2.44
C SER A 133 -26.08 7.05 -2.47
N ASP A 134 -25.44 7.64 -1.46
CA ASP A 134 -25.26 9.09 -1.41
C ASP A 134 -24.20 9.56 -2.42
N LEU A 135 -23.29 8.68 -2.82
CA LEU A 135 -22.18 9.01 -3.73
C LEU A 135 -22.63 9.20 -5.19
N ILE A 136 -23.86 8.77 -5.53
CA ILE A 136 -24.43 8.94 -6.88
C ILE A 136 -25.34 10.16 -7.02
N ARG A 137 -25.46 10.99 -5.97
CA ARG A 137 -26.21 12.26 -6.00
C ARG A 137 -25.43 13.29 -6.83
N ASP A 138 -26.14 14.12 -7.57
CA ASP A 138 -25.54 15.10 -8.48
C ASP A 138 -24.77 16.23 -7.73
N ASP A 139 -25.15 16.50 -6.47
CA ASP A 139 -24.53 17.50 -5.59
C ASP A 139 -23.31 16.98 -4.82
N VAL A 140 -22.87 15.73 -5.03
CA VAL A 140 -21.75 15.10 -4.33
C VAL A 140 -20.58 14.88 -5.28
N LYS A 141 -19.37 15.26 -4.85
CA LYS A 141 -18.12 14.99 -5.57
C LYS A 141 -17.27 14.01 -4.79
N VAL A 142 -16.87 12.94 -5.48
CA VAL A 142 -16.18 11.78 -4.91
C VAL A 142 -14.72 11.74 -5.34
N VAL A 143 -13.82 11.53 -4.39
CA VAL A 143 -12.39 11.32 -4.66
C VAL A 143 -12.01 9.90 -4.28
N PHE A 144 -11.26 9.22 -5.11
CA PHE A 144 -10.61 7.95 -4.81
C PHE A 144 -9.43 7.67 -5.75
N ALA A 145 -8.63 6.66 -5.41
CA ALA A 145 -7.48 6.28 -6.20
C ALA A 145 -7.90 5.58 -7.50
N ASN A 146 -7.14 5.79 -8.57
CA ASN A 146 -7.38 5.15 -9.87
C ASN A 146 -7.20 3.63 -9.80
N PRO A 147 -8.22 2.82 -10.11
CA PRO A 147 -8.13 1.36 -10.10
C PRO A 147 -7.08 0.78 -11.08
N LYS A 148 -6.69 1.54 -12.09
CA LYS A 148 -5.65 1.12 -13.05
C LYS A 148 -4.25 1.13 -12.44
N THR A 149 -4.01 1.95 -11.40
CA THR A 149 -2.68 2.16 -10.80
C THR A 149 -2.59 1.84 -9.33
N SER A 150 -3.75 1.73 -8.64
CA SER A 150 -3.84 1.53 -7.20
C SER A 150 -4.71 0.33 -6.84
N ALA A 151 -4.15 -0.57 -6.05
CA ALA A 151 -4.92 -1.68 -5.47
C ALA A 151 -6.07 -1.17 -4.59
N ASN A 152 -5.85 -0.12 -3.78
CA ASN A 152 -6.91 0.51 -2.99
C ASN A 152 -8.03 1.10 -3.86
N GLY A 153 -7.70 1.63 -5.03
CA GLY A 153 -8.68 2.06 -6.03
C GLY A 153 -9.54 0.89 -6.53
N ARG A 154 -8.93 -0.29 -6.73
CA ARG A 154 -9.68 -1.52 -7.10
C ARG A 154 -10.62 -1.95 -5.99
N PHE A 155 -10.19 -1.95 -4.73
CA PHE A 155 -11.06 -2.27 -3.59
C PHE A 155 -12.20 -1.26 -3.44
N ALA A 156 -11.95 0.04 -3.61
CA ALA A 156 -12.99 1.08 -3.60
C ALA A 156 -14.05 0.84 -4.69
N TYR A 157 -13.61 0.62 -5.93
CA TYR A 157 -14.49 0.31 -7.05
C TYR A 157 -15.30 -0.97 -6.81
N LEU A 158 -14.68 -2.05 -6.34
CA LEU A 158 -15.35 -3.33 -6.08
C LEU A 158 -16.33 -3.24 -4.92
N SER A 159 -16.05 -2.45 -3.88
CA SER A 159 -16.98 -2.20 -2.79
C SER A 159 -18.26 -1.51 -3.28
N ALA A 160 -18.11 -0.45 -4.07
CA ALA A 160 -19.24 0.23 -4.70
C ALA A 160 -20.03 -0.68 -5.65
N LEU A 161 -19.33 -1.53 -6.41
CA LEU A 161 -19.96 -2.48 -7.34
C LEU A 161 -20.79 -3.53 -6.60
N VAL A 162 -20.27 -4.11 -5.50
CA VAL A 162 -21.01 -5.09 -4.69
C VAL A 162 -22.26 -4.45 -4.07
N TYR A 163 -22.14 -3.22 -3.57
CA TYR A 163 -23.31 -2.47 -3.10
C TYR A 163 -24.35 -2.29 -4.23
N ALA A 164 -23.90 -1.86 -5.42
CA ALA A 164 -24.77 -1.67 -6.57
C ALA A 164 -25.48 -2.96 -7.01
N GLU A 165 -24.77 -4.11 -7.00
CA GLU A 165 -25.33 -5.42 -7.32
C GLU A 165 -26.41 -5.88 -6.31
N GLN A 166 -26.33 -5.43 -5.06
CA GLN A 166 -27.30 -5.78 -4.01
C GLN A 166 -28.50 -4.84 -3.95
N HIS A 167 -28.38 -3.59 -4.43
CA HIS A 167 -29.38 -2.53 -4.24
C HIS A 167 -29.92 -1.94 -5.55
N SER A 168 -29.52 -2.45 -6.71
CA SER A 168 -29.96 -1.92 -8.00
C SER A 168 -30.11 -3.03 -9.04
N ASP A 169 -31.23 -2.99 -9.79
CA ASP A 169 -31.42 -3.87 -10.96
C ASP A 169 -30.46 -3.52 -12.11
N LYS A 170 -29.82 -2.35 -12.04
CA LYS A 170 -28.87 -1.84 -13.06
C LYS A 170 -27.56 -1.39 -12.39
N PRO A 171 -26.73 -2.33 -11.91
CA PRO A 171 -25.47 -1.98 -11.21
C PRO A 171 -24.55 -1.10 -12.05
N GLN A 172 -24.51 -1.26 -13.37
CA GLN A 172 -23.67 -0.45 -14.24
C GLN A 172 -24.12 1.01 -14.31
N ASP A 173 -25.43 1.30 -14.25
CA ASP A 173 -25.96 2.67 -14.21
C ASP A 173 -25.59 3.34 -12.88
N PHE A 174 -25.62 2.60 -11.78
CA PHE A 174 -25.12 3.08 -10.49
C PHE A 174 -23.63 3.46 -10.58
N MET A 175 -22.80 2.55 -11.08
CA MET A 175 -21.37 2.80 -11.22
C MET A 175 -21.07 3.96 -12.19
N LEU A 176 -21.84 4.12 -13.25
CA LEU A 176 -21.70 5.25 -14.18
C LEU A 176 -22.01 6.58 -13.48
N ARG A 177 -23.07 6.65 -12.66
CA ARG A 177 -23.39 7.84 -11.86
C ARG A 177 -22.32 8.14 -10.83
N LEU A 178 -21.82 7.13 -10.12
CA LEU A 178 -20.68 7.28 -9.20
C LEU A 178 -19.46 7.87 -9.91
N LEU A 179 -19.08 7.30 -11.06
CA LEU A 179 -17.89 7.74 -11.82
C LEU A 179 -18.07 9.12 -12.46
N ARG A 180 -19.29 9.56 -12.74
CA ARG A 180 -19.60 10.95 -13.14
C ARG A 180 -19.28 11.95 -12.05
N ASN A 181 -19.47 11.55 -10.80
CA ASN A 181 -19.18 12.39 -9.64
C ASN A 181 -17.70 12.45 -9.25
N VAL A 182 -16.81 11.78 -10.00
CA VAL A 182 -15.37 11.74 -9.74
C VAL A 182 -14.64 12.82 -10.57
N PRO A 183 -14.27 13.96 -9.96
CA PRO A 183 -13.58 15.03 -10.67
C PRO A 183 -12.13 14.69 -11.00
N VAL A 184 -11.51 13.82 -10.21
CA VAL A 184 -10.09 13.43 -10.37
C VAL A 184 -9.88 11.97 -9.91
N LEU A 185 -9.10 11.22 -10.68
CA LEU A 185 -8.58 9.91 -10.31
C LEU A 185 -7.09 10.06 -9.97
N GLU A 186 -6.76 9.87 -8.71
CA GLU A 186 -5.38 9.98 -8.22
C GLU A 186 -4.59 8.68 -8.41
N ALA A 187 -3.28 8.78 -8.58
CA ALA A 187 -2.42 7.62 -8.86
C ALA A 187 -2.37 6.59 -7.72
N GLY A 188 -2.63 6.99 -6.48
CA GLY A 188 -2.61 6.13 -5.29
C GLY A 188 -3.53 6.65 -4.19
N ALA A 189 -3.74 5.84 -3.15
CA ALA A 189 -4.64 6.22 -2.04
C ALA A 189 -4.10 7.41 -1.26
N ARG A 190 -2.78 7.51 -1.06
CA ARG A 190 -2.15 8.65 -0.38
C ARG A 190 -2.33 9.96 -1.16
N SER A 191 -2.18 9.96 -2.49
CA SER A 191 -2.43 11.16 -3.30
C SER A 191 -3.91 11.54 -3.31
N ALA A 192 -4.83 10.58 -3.30
CA ALA A 192 -6.26 10.84 -3.16
C ALA A 192 -6.59 11.49 -1.80
N SER A 193 -5.99 10.99 -0.72
CA SER A 193 -6.10 11.59 0.60
C SER A 193 -5.60 13.05 0.63
N ILE A 194 -4.44 13.33 0.04
CA ILE A 194 -3.89 14.70 -0.06
C ILE A 194 -4.81 15.60 -0.88
N SER A 195 -5.34 15.14 -2.00
CA SER A 195 -6.26 15.93 -2.84
C SER A 195 -7.54 16.28 -2.08
N PHE A 196 -8.11 15.36 -1.33
CA PHE A 196 -9.28 15.62 -0.51
C PHE A 196 -8.98 16.51 0.70
N THR A 197 -7.95 16.17 1.50
CA THR A 197 -7.71 16.78 2.80
C THR A 197 -6.97 18.10 2.75
N GLN A 198 -6.02 18.28 1.80
CA GLN A 198 -5.18 19.45 1.72
C GLN A 198 -5.54 20.38 0.56
N ARG A 199 -5.98 19.81 -0.57
CA ARG A 199 -6.39 20.59 -1.75
C ARG A 199 -7.89 20.89 -1.78
N ASN A 200 -8.64 20.37 -0.82
CA ASN A 200 -10.09 20.56 -0.69
C ASN A 200 -10.89 20.13 -1.94
N ILE A 201 -10.45 19.07 -2.61
CA ILE A 201 -11.13 18.52 -3.78
C ILE A 201 -12.18 17.50 -3.32
N GLY A 202 -13.42 17.68 -3.74
CA GLY A 202 -14.54 16.77 -3.45
C GLY A 202 -15.19 16.97 -2.10
N ASP A 203 -16.26 16.20 -1.89
CA ASP A 203 -17.08 16.20 -0.68
C ASP A 203 -16.85 14.94 0.17
N VAL A 204 -16.43 13.85 -0.48
CA VAL A 204 -16.16 12.55 0.14
C VAL A 204 -14.96 11.88 -0.52
N LEU A 205 -14.12 11.26 0.32
CA LEU A 205 -13.00 10.41 -0.11
C LEU A 205 -13.31 8.96 0.21
N ILE A 206 -13.22 8.07 -0.78
CA ILE A 206 -13.22 6.62 -0.55
C ILE A 206 -11.76 6.20 -0.32
N ALA A 207 -11.45 5.70 0.87
CA ALA A 207 -10.08 5.36 1.27
C ALA A 207 -10.03 4.10 2.16
N PRO A 208 -8.87 3.47 2.30
CA PRO A 208 -8.69 2.47 3.36
C PRO A 208 -8.85 3.12 4.74
N GLU A 209 -9.42 2.37 5.68
CA GLU A 209 -9.73 2.83 7.04
C GLU A 209 -8.50 3.45 7.76
N ASN A 210 -7.34 2.82 7.64
CA ASN A 210 -6.11 3.32 8.23
C ASN A 210 -5.71 4.70 7.68
N GLU A 211 -5.86 4.95 6.39
CA GLU A 211 -5.54 6.25 5.78
C GLU A 211 -6.57 7.32 6.18
N ALA A 212 -7.85 6.96 6.18
CA ALA A 212 -8.94 7.87 6.55
C ALA A 212 -8.86 8.25 8.04
N ALA A 213 -8.66 7.28 8.93
CA ALA A 213 -8.56 7.53 10.38
C ALA A 213 -7.30 8.31 10.73
N LEU A 214 -6.16 8.01 10.09
CA LEU A 214 -4.93 8.76 10.29
C LEU A 214 -5.06 10.22 9.80
N ALA A 215 -5.71 10.45 8.67
CA ALA A 215 -6.00 11.79 8.16
C ALA A 215 -6.90 12.59 9.12
N ALA A 216 -7.97 11.97 9.62
CA ALA A 216 -8.86 12.58 10.61
C ALA A 216 -8.12 12.97 11.90
N LYS A 217 -7.21 12.10 12.37
CA LYS A 217 -6.41 12.35 13.57
C LYS A 217 -5.35 13.44 13.38
N THR A 218 -4.57 13.38 12.28
CA THR A 218 -3.40 14.26 12.09
C THR A 218 -3.78 15.68 11.70
N LEU A 219 -4.86 15.87 10.97
CA LEU A 219 -5.32 17.20 10.53
C LEU A 219 -6.26 17.87 11.54
N GLY A 220 -6.43 17.24 12.70
CA GLY A 220 -7.25 17.70 13.82
C GLY A 220 -8.62 17.04 13.86
N GLU A 221 -9.06 16.63 15.05
CA GLU A 221 -10.34 15.97 15.33
C GLU A 221 -11.58 16.75 14.84
N ASN A 222 -11.38 18.03 14.45
CA ASN A 222 -12.42 18.93 13.98
C ASN A 222 -12.43 19.12 12.44
N SER A 223 -11.66 18.35 11.68
CA SER A 223 -11.55 18.54 10.23
C SER A 223 -12.34 17.51 9.42
N PHE A 224 -12.34 16.24 9.85
CA PHE A 224 -12.91 15.12 9.11
C PHE A 224 -13.60 14.11 10.02
N GLU A 225 -14.49 13.32 9.42
CA GLU A 225 -15.20 12.20 10.05
C GLU A 225 -15.14 10.98 9.15
N VAL A 226 -15.03 9.79 9.76
CA VAL A 226 -15.06 8.51 9.07
C VAL A 226 -16.48 7.96 9.11
N VAL A 227 -17.04 7.65 7.94
CA VAL A 227 -18.33 7.00 7.76
C VAL A 227 -18.11 5.58 7.27
N TYR A 228 -18.67 4.61 7.96
CA TYR A 228 -18.60 3.19 7.59
C TYR A 228 -19.81 2.82 6.74
N PRO A 229 -19.63 2.44 5.46
CA PRO A 229 -20.73 2.08 4.58
C PRO A 229 -21.33 0.73 4.96
N SER A 230 -22.55 0.46 4.50
CA SER A 230 -23.33 -0.76 4.82
C SER A 230 -22.66 -2.06 4.37
N ILE A 231 -21.80 -2.00 3.36
CA ILE A 231 -20.95 -3.12 2.89
C ILE A 231 -19.62 -2.59 2.36
N THR A 232 -18.54 -3.32 2.60
CA THR A 232 -17.20 -2.92 2.18
C THR A 232 -16.32 -4.13 1.88
N ALA A 233 -15.29 -3.95 1.05
CA ALA A 233 -14.28 -4.97 0.83
C ALA A 233 -13.27 -5.01 1.99
N TYR A 234 -12.99 -6.20 2.51
CA TYR A 234 -11.80 -6.43 3.32
C TYR A 234 -10.55 -6.32 2.45
N THR A 235 -9.56 -5.58 2.92
CA THR A 235 -8.28 -5.36 2.22
C THR A 235 -7.16 -6.02 3.01
N PRO A 236 -6.79 -7.27 2.70
CA PRO A 236 -5.67 -7.95 3.36
C PRO A 236 -4.35 -7.26 3.02
N ILE A 237 -3.42 -7.28 3.97
CA ILE A 237 -2.04 -6.86 3.74
C ILE A 237 -1.18 -8.12 3.63
N TYR A 238 -0.75 -8.45 2.43
CA TYR A 238 0.13 -9.59 2.18
C TYR A 238 1.59 -9.19 2.29
N VAL A 239 2.40 -10.08 2.87
CA VAL A 239 3.85 -9.91 2.94
C VAL A 239 4.55 -11.13 2.37
N ALA A 240 5.67 -10.93 1.72
CA ALA A 240 6.47 -12.03 1.18
C ALA A 240 7.96 -11.67 1.12
N GLU A 241 8.80 -12.68 1.30
CA GLU A 241 10.23 -12.60 1.05
C GLU A 241 10.50 -12.71 -0.46
N VAL A 242 11.39 -11.87 -0.98
CA VAL A 242 11.92 -11.98 -2.34
C VAL A 242 13.13 -12.91 -2.31
N ASN A 243 12.86 -14.20 -2.21
CA ASN A 243 13.84 -15.25 -1.90
C ASN A 243 15.06 -15.26 -2.82
N LYS A 244 14.90 -14.88 -4.09
CA LYS A 244 16.03 -14.79 -5.03
C LYS A 244 17.08 -13.78 -4.58
N ASN A 245 16.64 -12.62 -4.08
CA ASN A 245 17.53 -11.55 -3.63
C ASN A 245 18.13 -11.90 -2.26
N THR A 246 17.31 -12.26 -1.29
CA THR A 246 17.74 -12.55 0.08
C THR A 246 18.72 -13.73 0.18
N GLN A 247 18.62 -14.72 -0.73
CA GLN A 247 19.57 -15.81 -0.82
C GLN A 247 20.91 -15.34 -1.42
N ALA A 248 20.89 -14.44 -2.39
CA ALA A 248 22.10 -13.88 -2.98
C ALA A 248 22.86 -12.98 -2.00
N ASP A 249 22.13 -12.22 -1.20
CA ASP A 249 22.69 -11.21 -0.29
C ASP A 249 22.94 -11.73 1.14
N GLY A 250 22.59 -13.00 1.41
CA GLY A 250 22.71 -13.61 2.75
C GLY A 250 21.72 -13.08 3.78
N LEU A 251 20.62 -12.43 3.35
CA LEU A 251 19.63 -11.78 4.20
C LEU A 251 18.40 -12.66 4.49
N HIS A 252 18.40 -13.91 4.07
CA HIS A 252 17.24 -14.81 4.22
C HIS A 252 16.72 -14.87 5.66
N GLN A 253 17.59 -15.15 6.64
CA GLN A 253 17.17 -15.27 8.04
C GLN A 253 16.62 -13.93 8.57
N LEU A 254 17.32 -12.83 8.33
CA LEU A 254 16.88 -11.51 8.78
C LEU A 254 15.55 -11.10 8.14
N SER A 255 15.36 -11.40 6.85
CA SER A 255 14.09 -11.14 6.15
C SER A 255 12.94 -11.98 6.70
N HIS A 256 13.20 -13.25 7.04
CA HIS A 256 12.22 -14.09 7.70
C HIS A 256 11.86 -13.57 9.09
N ASP A 257 12.83 -13.17 9.91
CA ASP A 257 12.61 -12.59 11.24
C ASP A 257 11.86 -11.26 11.12
N TYR A 258 12.24 -10.41 10.15
CA TYR A 258 11.56 -9.15 9.87
C TYR A 258 10.08 -9.36 9.51
N LEU A 259 9.76 -10.32 8.69
CA LEU A 259 8.37 -10.62 8.34
C LEU A 259 7.62 -11.31 9.49
N SER A 260 8.24 -12.26 10.17
CA SER A 260 7.62 -13.00 11.28
C SER A 260 7.27 -12.12 12.47
N TYR A 261 8.07 -11.11 12.74
CA TYR A 261 7.82 -10.15 13.82
C TYR A 261 6.52 -9.35 13.64
N LEU A 262 5.95 -9.27 12.42
CA LEU A 262 4.64 -8.66 12.17
C LEU A 262 3.50 -9.31 12.96
N TRP A 263 3.64 -10.56 13.39
CA TRP A 263 2.68 -11.25 14.26
C TRP A 263 3.02 -11.15 15.75
N SER A 264 4.10 -10.49 16.14
CA SER A 264 4.39 -10.22 17.55
C SER A 264 3.31 -9.32 18.18
N PRO A 265 3.04 -9.45 19.49
CA PRO A 265 2.10 -8.57 20.16
C PRO A 265 2.41 -7.09 19.97
N GLN A 266 3.69 -6.71 20.00
CA GLN A 266 4.14 -5.33 19.78
C GLN A 266 3.80 -4.84 18.37
N ALA A 267 4.06 -5.64 17.34
CA ALA A 267 3.75 -5.26 15.96
C ALA A 267 2.24 -5.18 15.72
N GLN A 268 1.46 -6.07 16.33
CA GLN A 268 -0.01 -6.05 16.25
C GLN A 268 -0.60 -4.82 16.98
N GLU A 269 -0.04 -4.41 18.12
CA GLU A 269 -0.40 -3.16 18.80
C GLU A 269 -0.02 -1.92 17.96
N LEU A 270 1.16 -1.93 17.30
CA LEU A 270 1.54 -0.89 16.35
C LEU A 270 0.61 -0.84 15.14
N ALA A 271 0.18 -1.99 14.62
CA ALA A 271 -0.79 -2.05 13.53
C ALA A 271 -2.11 -1.38 13.95
N ALA A 272 -2.66 -1.74 15.11
CA ALA A 272 -3.87 -1.12 15.64
C ALA A 272 -3.71 0.39 15.89
N LYS A 273 -2.57 0.84 16.44
CA LYS A 273 -2.24 2.26 16.64
C LYS A 273 -2.26 3.05 15.32
N ASN A 274 -1.86 2.40 14.22
CA ASN A 274 -1.86 2.94 12.87
C ASN A 274 -3.15 2.61 12.10
N TYR A 275 -4.21 2.22 12.80
CA TYR A 275 -5.55 1.92 12.27
C TYR A 275 -5.59 0.77 11.25
N PHE A 276 -4.66 -0.18 11.32
CA PHE A 276 -4.78 -1.48 10.68
C PHE A 276 -5.50 -2.46 11.60
N ARG A 277 -6.44 -3.21 11.06
CA ARG A 277 -7.18 -4.25 11.79
C ARG A 277 -6.27 -5.43 12.08
N PRO A 278 -5.88 -5.69 13.34
CA PRO A 278 -4.95 -6.76 13.69
C PRO A 278 -5.59 -8.14 13.49
N THR A 279 -4.74 -9.18 13.44
CA THR A 279 -5.18 -10.60 13.41
C THR A 279 -5.03 -11.27 14.78
N ASP A 280 -4.29 -10.70 15.71
CA ASP A 280 -4.19 -11.21 17.09
C ASP A 280 -5.51 -10.99 17.86
N LYS A 281 -6.12 -12.09 18.34
CA LYS A 281 -7.42 -12.04 19.03
C LYS A 281 -7.41 -11.21 20.30
N LYS A 282 -6.27 -11.16 21.02
CA LYS A 282 -6.16 -10.37 22.27
C LYS A 282 -6.09 -8.88 21.95
N ILE A 283 -5.41 -8.52 20.88
CA ILE A 283 -5.33 -7.12 20.41
C ILE A 283 -6.67 -6.69 19.84
N ILE A 284 -7.34 -7.51 19.03
CA ILE A 284 -8.70 -7.25 18.55
C ILE A 284 -9.64 -6.94 19.74
N ALA A 285 -9.64 -7.77 20.78
CA ALA A 285 -10.49 -7.56 21.96
C ALA A 285 -10.21 -6.24 22.70
N LYS A 286 -8.97 -5.75 22.69
CA LYS A 286 -8.57 -4.48 23.30
C LYS A 286 -8.88 -3.25 22.43
N THR A 287 -9.10 -3.42 21.13
CA THR A 287 -9.18 -2.35 20.13
C THR A 287 -10.55 -2.20 19.49
N THR A 288 -11.59 -2.81 20.06
CA THR A 288 -12.98 -2.75 19.58
C THR A 288 -13.51 -1.32 19.44
N ALA A 289 -13.05 -0.39 20.29
CA ALA A 289 -13.41 1.02 20.17
C ALA A 289 -12.81 1.73 18.94
N LEU A 290 -11.70 1.20 18.40
CA LEU A 290 -11.05 1.75 17.20
C LEU A 290 -11.66 1.19 15.92
N PHE A 291 -12.17 -0.05 15.97
CA PHE A 291 -12.61 -0.78 14.80
C PHE A 291 -14.06 -1.24 15.01
N PRO A 292 -15.04 -0.45 14.55
CA PRO A 292 -16.43 -0.89 14.60
C PRO A 292 -16.62 -2.16 13.75
N GLU A 293 -17.62 -2.94 14.14
CA GLU A 293 -18.04 -4.09 13.35
C GLU A 293 -18.60 -3.60 12.01
N VAL A 294 -18.16 -4.19 10.90
CA VAL A 294 -18.56 -3.81 9.56
C VAL A 294 -18.94 -5.04 8.76
N ASN A 295 -19.95 -4.91 7.91
CA ASN A 295 -20.30 -5.94 6.95
C ASN A 295 -19.25 -5.93 5.82
N GLN A 296 -18.31 -6.86 5.87
CA GLN A 296 -17.20 -6.93 4.92
C GLN A 296 -17.26 -8.22 4.10
N PHE A 297 -16.77 -8.16 2.87
CA PHE A 297 -16.60 -9.31 1.99
C PHE A 297 -15.16 -9.51 1.59
N ASP A 298 -14.76 -10.77 1.39
CA ASP A 298 -13.51 -11.13 0.75
C ASP A 298 -13.67 -11.08 -0.78
N VAL A 299 -12.75 -10.39 -1.44
CA VAL A 299 -12.81 -10.15 -2.90
C VAL A 299 -12.64 -11.46 -3.68
N ASN A 300 -11.75 -12.36 -3.25
CA ASN A 300 -11.54 -13.64 -3.93
C ASN A 300 -12.77 -14.56 -3.76
N GLN A 301 -13.38 -14.59 -2.57
CA GLN A 301 -14.60 -15.36 -2.35
C GLN A 301 -15.78 -14.82 -3.16
N ARG A 302 -15.88 -13.49 -3.31
CA ARG A 302 -17.00 -12.83 -4.00
C ARG A 302 -16.89 -12.91 -5.52
N PHE A 303 -15.68 -12.79 -6.09
CA PHE A 303 -15.44 -12.66 -7.53
C PHE A 303 -14.61 -13.78 -8.15
N GLY A 304 -14.11 -14.73 -7.36
CA GLY A 304 -13.30 -15.86 -7.77
C GLY A 304 -11.79 -15.57 -7.66
N SER A 305 -11.19 -14.90 -8.62
CA SER A 305 -9.75 -14.59 -8.58
C SER A 305 -9.43 -13.19 -9.04
N TRP A 306 -8.32 -12.65 -8.57
CA TRP A 306 -7.83 -11.36 -9.06
C TRP A 306 -7.53 -11.36 -10.56
N GLU A 307 -7.16 -12.50 -11.15
CA GLU A 307 -6.97 -12.63 -12.60
C GLU A 307 -8.29 -12.41 -13.36
N ALA A 308 -9.37 -13.06 -12.91
CA ALA A 308 -10.71 -12.89 -13.49
C ALA A 308 -11.21 -11.44 -13.31
N ILE A 309 -11.02 -10.86 -12.12
CA ILE A 309 -11.37 -9.47 -11.81
C ILE A 309 -10.62 -8.52 -12.74
N ASN A 310 -9.30 -8.65 -12.82
CA ASN A 310 -8.45 -7.79 -13.65
C ASN A 310 -8.86 -7.88 -15.13
N THR A 311 -9.07 -9.09 -15.66
CA THR A 311 -9.48 -9.32 -17.04
C THR A 311 -10.83 -8.68 -17.36
N LYS A 312 -11.80 -8.76 -16.44
CA LYS A 312 -13.14 -8.19 -16.65
C LYS A 312 -13.17 -6.68 -16.48
N HIS A 313 -12.48 -6.16 -15.45
CA HIS A 313 -12.67 -4.77 -14.99
C HIS A 313 -11.51 -3.85 -15.33
N PHE A 314 -10.24 -4.29 -15.21
CA PHE A 314 -9.10 -3.38 -15.13
C PHE A 314 -8.06 -3.49 -16.26
N VAL A 315 -8.20 -4.44 -17.19
CA VAL A 315 -7.42 -4.41 -18.44
C VAL A 315 -7.79 -3.19 -19.29
N ASP A 316 -6.99 -2.87 -20.29
CA ASP A 316 -7.30 -1.79 -21.23
C ASP A 316 -8.62 -2.09 -21.95
N ASN A 317 -9.49 -1.08 -22.00
CA ASN A 317 -10.88 -1.20 -22.44
C ASN A 317 -11.74 -2.16 -21.61
N GLY A 318 -11.34 -2.50 -20.40
CA GLY A 318 -12.12 -3.25 -19.41
C GLY A 318 -13.39 -2.49 -18.98
N LEU A 319 -14.19 -3.11 -18.11
CA LEU A 319 -15.46 -2.51 -17.72
C LEU A 319 -15.29 -1.14 -17.05
N PHE A 320 -14.27 -0.97 -16.22
CA PHE A 320 -13.95 0.31 -15.60
C PHE A 320 -13.69 1.42 -16.63
N ASP A 321 -12.83 1.16 -17.63
CA ASP A 321 -12.51 2.15 -18.66
C ASP A 321 -13.76 2.57 -19.43
N ARG A 322 -14.60 1.60 -19.85
CA ARG A 322 -15.85 1.89 -20.58
C ARG A 322 -16.81 2.75 -19.77
N LEU A 323 -17.02 2.41 -18.50
CA LEU A 323 -17.89 3.18 -17.61
C LEU A 323 -17.34 4.58 -17.35
N TYR A 324 -16.05 4.69 -17.09
CA TYR A 324 -15.42 5.98 -16.81
C TYR A 324 -15.46 6.91 -18.01
N ILE A 325 -15.11 6.42 -19.22
CA ILE A 325 -15.20 7.20 -20.46
C ILE A 325 -16.64 7.64 -20.73
N SER A 326 -17.62 6.76 -20.52
CA SER A 326 -19.04 7.07 -20.71
C SER A 326 -19.53 8.14 -19.71
N ALA A 327 -19.09 8.03 -18.44
CA ALA A 327 -19.39 9.02 -17.40
C ALA A 327 -18.85 10.41 -17.74
N GLN A 328 -17.60 10.49 -18.21
CA GLN A 328 -16.96 11.78 -18.58
C GLN A 328 -17.55 12.41 -19.84
N ARG A 329 -18.05 11.61 -20.79
CA ARG A 329 -18.74 12.14 -21.99
C ARG A 329 -20.11 12.72 -21.65
N ALA A 330 -20.88 12.07 -20.77
CA ALA A 330 -22.20 12.56 -20.35
C ALA A 330 -22.11 13.90 -19.60
N ASP A 331 -21.03 14.13 -18.85
CA ASP A 331 -20.79 15.42 -18.15
C ASP A 331 -20.48 16.58 -19.13
N LYS A 332 -19.87 16.28 -20.28
CA LYS A 332 -19.56 17.31 -21.31
C LYS A 332 -20.76 17.71 -22.17
N VAL A 333 -21.78 16.86 -22.28
CA VAL A 333 -22.98 17.16 -23.08
C VAL A 333 -23.97 18.03 -22.26
N ASN A 334 -23.89 18.00 -20.94
CA ASN A 334 -24.77 18.72 -20.03
C ASN A 334 -24.21 20.06 -19.53
N LYS A 335 -23.00 20.46 -19.99
CA LYS A 335 -22.38 21.77 -19.80
C LYS A 335 -22.46 22.58 -21.10
#